data_61ea34039bc04817fbcfc61da17924a3
#
_entry.id   61ea34039bc04817fbcfc61da17924a3
#
_cell.length_a   1.000
_cell.length_b   1.000
_cell.length_c   1.000
_cell.angle_alpha   90.00
_cell.angle_beta   90.00
_cell.angle_gamma   90.00
#
_symmetry.space_group_name_H-M   'P 1'
#
loop_
_entity.id
_entity.type
_entity.pdbx_description
1 polymer ?
#
loop_
_entity_poly.entity_id
_entity_poly.type
_entity_poly.pdbx_seq_one_letter_code
_entity_poly.pdbx_strand_id
1 'polypeptide(L)'
;MQEGFRPDQVSIQLYGTPLHYWTFYLINDDLREQGWPLVRHELEEYTKKHFPNTTITTRDVIHDKFKIGQTVTGTSSGVTGKIIKRNLDLGQIIIEGFPGFPIGGEVLQSTNSSGTIEQITGVSATREYLGASHYIDGSGAIVDIDPQVGPGALITEKTH
;
A
#
# COMPACT_ATOMS: atom_id res chain seq x y z
N MET A 1 -18.02 -11.13 17.07
CA MET A 1 -16.75 -11.39 17.78
C MET A 1 -16.18 -10.06 18.20
N GLN A 2 -15.74 -9.90 19.43
CA GLN A 2 -15.09 -8.65 19.87
C GLN A 2 -13.62 -8.65 19.44
N GLU A 3 -13.12 -7.48 19.10
CA GLU A 3 -11.70 -7.29 18.80
C GLU A 3 -10.83 -7.71 20.01
N GLY A 4 -9.74 -8.40 19.75
CA GLY A 4 -8.80 -8.85 20.77
C GLY A 4 -9.12 -10.18 21.45
N PHE A 5 -10.19 -10.85 21.05
CA PHE A 5 -10.45 -12.20 21.56
C PHE A 5 -9.41 -13.18 21.04
N ARG A 6 -8.82 -13.93 21.97
CA ARG A 6 -7.90 -15.02 21.67
C ARG A 6 -8.68 -16.26 21.17
N PRO A 7 -8.03 -17.18 20.44
CA PRO A 7 -8.70 -18.38 19.93
C PRO A 7 -9.42 -19.21 21.01
N ASP A 8 -8.84 -19.34 22.19
CA ASP A 8 -9.42 -20.05 23.32
C ASP A 8 -10.70 -19.38 23.83
N GLN A 9 -10.74 -18.04 23.88
CA GLN A 9 -11.93 -17.28 24.28
C GLN A 9 -13.06 -17.42 23.26
N VAL A 10 -12.74 -17.40 21.96
CA VAL A 10 -13.73 -17.64 20.89
C VAL A 10 -14.26 -19.07 20.98
N SER A 11 -13.39 -20.04 21.29
CA SER A 11 -13.78 -21.43 21.51
C SER A 11 -14.77 -21.59 22.67
N ILE A 12 -14.56 -20.87 23.78
CA ILE A 12 -15.51 -20.87 24.90
C ILE A 12 -16.88 -20.34 24.48
N GLN A 13 -16.91 -19.26 23.68
CA GLN A 13 -18.17 -18.69 23.22
C GLN A 13 -18.95 -19.60 22.26
N LEU A 14 -18.25 -20.31 21.38
CA LEU A 14 -18.88 -21.16 20.37
C LEU A 14 -19.18 -22.57 20.85
N TYR A 15 -18.29 -23.14 21.66
CA TYR A 15 -18.33 -24.56 22.04
C TYR A 15 -18.50 -24.78 23.54
N GLY A 16 -18.52 -23.72 24.35
CA GLY A 16 -18.58 -23.80 25.80
C GLY A 16 -17.29 -24.30 26.48
N THR A 17 -16.21 -24.49 25.72
CA THR A 17 -14.92 -24.98 26.20
C THR A 17 -13.77 -24.36 25.43
N PRO A 18 -12.61 -24.08 26.07
CA PRO A 18 -11.43 -23.57 25.38
C PRO A 18 -10.72 -24.62 24.53
N LEU A 19 -11.02 -25.90 24.69
CA LEU A 19 -10.24 -27.01 24.13
C LEU A 19 -10.37 -27.16 22.61
N HIS A 20 -11.35 -26.53 21.97
CA HIS A 20 -11.60 -26.68 20.52
C HIS A 20 -11.04 -25.54 19.68
N TYR A 21 -10.19 -24.66 20.22
CA TYR A 21 -9.61 -23.51 19.49
C TYR A 21 -8.86 -23.93 18.23
N TRP A 22 -8.26 -25.10 18.18
CA TRP A 22 -7.50 -25.64 17.06
C TRP A 22 -8.37 -25.86 15.81
N THR A 23 -9.70 -26.04 15.96
CA THR A 23 -10.60 -26.24 14.84
C THR A 23 -10.62 -25.03 13.91
N PHE A 24 -10.41 -23.81 14.44
CA PHE A 24 -10.36 -22.58 13.62
C PHE A 24 -9.23 -22.62 12.60
N TYR A 25 -8.08 -23.13 12.99
CA TYR A 25 -6.91 -23.29 12.12
C TYR A 25 -7.04 -24.46 11.17
N LEU A 26 -7.84 -25.45 11.51
CA LEU A 26 -8.06 -26.61 10.66
C LEU A 26 -8.98 -26.30 9.47
N ILE A 27 -10.01 -25.46 9.71
CA ILE A 27 -11.04 -25.17 8.70
C ILE A 27 -10.79 -23.86 7.95
N ASN A 28 -9.77 -23.06 8.33
CA ASN A 28 -9.46 -21.79 7.73
C ASN A 28 -7.97 -21.70 7.40
N ASP A 29 -7.67 -21.77 6.10
CA ASP A 29 -6.30 -21.74 5.60
C ASP A 29 -5.59 -20.43 5.89
N ASP A 30 -6.30 -19.30 5.81
CA ASP A 30 -5.72 -17.99 6.12
C ASP A 30 -5.24 -17.90 7.57
N LEU A 31 -6.03 -18.42 8.53
CA LEU A 31 -5.62 -18.47 9.93
C LEU A 31 -4.43 -19.40 10.15
N ARG A 32 -4.36 -20.48 9.38
CA ARG A 32 -3.23 -21.43 9.45
C ARG A 32 -1.93 -20.83 8.94
N GLU A 33 -1.99 -20.03 7.86
CA GLU A 33 -0.82 -19.44 7.22
C GLU A 33 -0.40 -18.11 7.85
N GLN A 34 -1.35 -17.28 8.22
CA GLN A 34 -1.10 -15.91 8.70
C GLN A 34 -1.19 -15.77 10.23
N GLY A 35 -1.76 -16.78 10.91
CA GLY A 35 -1.97 -16.75 12.35
C GLY A 35 -3.28 -16.07 12.76
N TRP A 36 -3.46 -15.89 14.06
CA TRP A 36 -4.63 -15.24 14.62
C TRP A 36 -4.59 -13.72 14.35
N PRO A 37 -5.72 -13.08 13.99
CA PRO A 37 -5.75 -11.66 13.70
C PRO A 37 -5.21 -10.82 14.86
N LEU A 38 -4.34 -9.89 14.52
CA LEU A 38 -3.80 -8.92 15.46
C LEU A 38 -4.91 -7.92 15.89
N VAL A 39 -4.83 -7.42 17.10
CA VAL A 39 -5.64 -6.28 17.51
C VAL A 39 -5.16 -5.02 16.78
N ARG A 40 -6.05 -4.03 16.65
CA ARG A 40 -5.81 -2.84 15.84
C ARG A 40 -4.47 -2.15 16.12
N HIS A 41 -4.13 -1.96 17.39
CA HIS A 41 -2.87 -1.28 17.75
C HIS A 41 -1.63 -2.11 17.41
N GLU A 42 -1.68 -3.43 17.60
CA GLU A 42 -0.59 -4.34 17.23
C GLU A 42 -0.41 -4.39 15.69
N LEU A 43 -1.53 -4.43 14.96
CA LEU A 43 -1.54 -4.35 13.50
C LEU A 43 -0.94 -3.03 13.02
N GLU A 44 -1.28 -1.92 13.66
CA GLU A 44 -0.75 -0.59 13.33
C GLU A 44 0.76 -0.50 13.57
N GLU A 45 1.25 -1.04 14.68
CA GLU A 45 2.69 -1.11 14.96
C GLU A 45 3.41 -2.04 13.99
N TYR A 46 2.82 -3.19 13.70
CA TYR A 46 3.35 -4.14 12.72
C TYR A 46 3.48 -3.48 11.33
N THR A 47 2.42 -2.82 10.85
CA THR A 47 2.43 -2.18 9.53
C THR A 47 3.41 -1.02 9.45
N LYS A 48 3.48 -0.17 10.48
CA LYS A 48 4.47 0.92 10.56
C LYS A 48 5.92 0.40 10.52
N LYS A 49 6.16 -0.74 11.14
CA LYS A 49 7.50 -1.35 11.17
C LYS A 49 7.88 -1.98 9.82
N HIS A 50 6.92 -2.63 9.15
CA HIS A 50 7.19 -3.38 7.91
C HIS A 50 7.07 -2.50 6.66
N PHE A 51 6.33 -1.40 6.73
CA PHE A 51 6.11 -0.46 5.63
C PHE A 51 6.48 0.98 6.02
N PRO A 52 7.77 1.25 6.33
CA PRO A 52 8.19 2.54 6.89
C PRO A 52 8.37 3.65 5.84
N ASN A 53 8.21 3.33 4.57
CA ASN A 53 8.58 4.22 3.47
C ASN A 53 7.44 5.18 3.09
N THR A 54 7.65 5.96 2.03
CA THR A 54 6.67 6.86 1.46
C THR A 54 6.19 6.30 0.11
N THR A 55 4.88 6.19 -0.07
CA THR A 55 4.27 5.86 -1.35
C THR A 55 3.78 7.14 -2.01
N ILE A 56 4.26 7.39 -3.22
CA ILE A 56 3.75 8.43 -4.11
C ILE A 56 2.93 7.76 -5.20
N THR A 57 1.68 8.17 -5.32
CA THR A 57 0.77 7.68 -6.35
C THR A 57 0.71 8.69 -7.49
N THR A 58 0.76 8.21 -8.73
CA THR A 58 0.61 9.01 -9.94
C THR A 58 -0.37 8.36 -10.90
N ARG A 59 -0.97 9.15 -11.78
CA ARG A 59 -1.76 8.67 -12.93
C ARG A 59 -0.96 8.66 -14.23
N ASP A 60 0.28 9.14 -14.16
CA ASP A 60 1.17 9.15 -15.31
C ASP A 60 1.76 7.75 -15.55
N VAL A 61 2.10 7.47 -16.80
CA VAL A 61 2.76 6.21 -17.18
C VAL A 61 4.19 6.20 -16.64
N ILE A 62 4.49 5.22 -15.76
CA ILE A 62 5.79 5.07 -15.13
C ILE A 62 6.57 3.82 -15.60
N HIS A 63 6.06 3.11 -16.62
CA HIS A 63 6.66 1.85 -17.10
C HIS A 63 8.16 1.99 -17.40
N ASP A 64 8.52 2.99 -18.19
CA ASP A 64 9.90 3.22 -18.63
C ASP A 64 10.64 4.30 -17.85
N LYS A 65 9.94 4.94 -16.91
CA LYS A 65 10.43 6.07 -16.12
C LYS A 65 10.58 5.72 -14.66
N PHE A 66 11.30 6.55 -13.92
CA PHE A 66 11.42 6.45 -12.46
C PHE A 66 11.83 5.05 -12.00
N LYS A 67 12.95 4.57 -12.55
CA LYS A 67 13.48 3.24 -12.21
C LYS A 67 13.99 3.17 -10.77
N ILE A 68 13.97 1.96 -10.21
CA ILE A 68 14.52 1.69 -8.87
C ILE A 68 15.97 2.16 -8.81
N GLY A 69 16.33 2.84 -7.71
CA GLY A 69 17.64 3.42 -7.48
C GLY A 69 17.79 4.87 -7.91
N GLN A 70 16.88 5.42 -8.74
CA GLN A 70 16.90 6.84 -9.11
C GLN A 70 16.50 7.72 -7.93
N THR A 71 17.02 8.95 -7.94
CA THR A 71 16.61 10.00 -7.00
C THR A 71 15.47 10.80 -7.62
N VAL A 72 14.42 10.99 -6.84
CA VAL A 72 13.27 11.85 -7.18
C VAL A 72 13.39 13.14 -6.43
N THR A 73 13.09 14.25 -7.10
CA THR A 73 13.07 15.60 -6.52
C THR A 73 11.73 16.23 -6.80
N GLY A 74 11.09 16.76 -5.76
CA GLY A 74 9.89 17.60 -5.91
C GLY A 74 10.30 18.96 -6.46
N THR A 75 9.68 19.38 -7.56
CA THR A 75 10.07 20.64 -8.23
C THR A 75 9.70 21.89 -7.44
N SER A 76 8.66 21.82 -6.62
CA SER A 76 8.20 22.94 -5.79
C SER A 76 8.78 22.89 -4.39
N SER A 77 8.82 21.71 -3.78
CA SER A 77 9.29 21.53 -2.40
C SER A 77 10.80 21.42 -2.26
N GLY A 78 11.49 21.01 -3.33
CA GLY A 78 12.90 20.65 -3.28
C GLY A 78 13.20 19.36 -2.50
N VAL A 79 12.16 18.66 -2.02
CA VAL A 79 12.31 17.41 -1.28
C VAL A 79 12.87 16.33 -2.21
N THR A 80 13.84 15.59 -1.73
CA THR A 80 14.49 14.50 -2.47
C THR A 80 14.31 13.16 -1.79
N GLY A 81 14.27 12.08 -2.57
CA GLY A 81 14.22 10.74 -2.04
C GLY A 81 14.64 9.71 -3.08
N LYS A 82 15.06 8.53 -2.64
CA LYS A 82 15.49 7.43 -3.49
C LYS A 82 14.37 6.45 -3.73
N ILE A 83 14.15 6.05 -4.98
CA ILE A 83 13.18 5.02 -5.34
C ILE A 83 13.71 3.65 -4.93
N ILE A 84 12.94 2.92 -4.11
CA ILE A 84 13.29 1.57 -3.67
C ILE A 84 12.39 0.50 -4.28
N LYS A 85 11.13 0.86 -4.62
CA LYS A 85 10.15 -0.06 -5.20
C LYS A 85 9.20 0.68 -6.12
N ARG A 86 8.61 -0.04 -7.06
CA ARG A 86 7.57 0.46 -7.97
C ARG A 86 6.44 -0.56 -8.06
N ASN A 87 5.21 -0.08 -8.01
CA ASN A 87 4.02 -0.88 -8.30
C ASN A 87 3.37 -0.27 -9.54
N LEU A 88 3.63 -0.88 -10.69
CA LEU A 88 3.20 -0.32 -11.99
C LEU A 88 1.69 -0.31 -12.12
N ASP A 89 1.04 -1.40 -11.72
CA ASP A 89 -0.41 -1.60 -11.78
C ASP A 89 -1.19 -0.61 -10.90
N LEU A 90 -0.55 -0.10 -9.85
CA LEU A 90 -1.13 0.90 -8.95
C LEU A 90 -0.64 2.34 -9.24
N GLY A 91 0.23 2.53 -10.24
CA GLY A 91 0.84 3.83 -10.50
C GLY A 91 1.61 4.36 -9.30
N GLN A 92 2.31 3.49 -8.55
CA GLN A 92 2.98 3.86 -7.31
C GLN A 92 4.49 3.78 -7.41
N ILE A 93 5.15 4.77 -6.81
CA ILE A 93 6.59 4.81 -6.57
C ILE A 93 6.80 4.85 -5.06
N ILE A 94 7.62 3.93 -4.53
CA ILE A 94 7.94 3.88 -3.12
C ILE A 94 9.33 4.47 -2.91
N ILE A 95 9.36 5.51 -2.10
CA ILE A 95 10.54 6.29 -1.75
C ILE A 95 11.05 5.89 -0.38
N GLU A 96 12.33 5.70 -0.24
CA GLU A 96 13.01 5.32 1.01
C GLU A 96 12.72 6.31 2.13
N GLY A 97 12.25 5.81 3.26
CA GLY A 97 11.94 6.60 4.44
C GLY A 97 10.74 7.54 4.27
N PHE A 98 10.77 8.64 5.02
CA PHE A 98 9.71 9.66 5.00
C PHE A 98 10.29 11.07 4.77
N PRO A 99 10.72 11.39 3.54
CA PRO A 99 11.37 12.66 3.23
C PRO A 99 10.42 13.88 3.29
N GLY A 100 9.09 13.69 3.43
CA GLY A 100 8.15 14.77 3.61
C GLY A 100 7.67 15.43 2.31
N PHE A 101 7.48 14.65 1.25
CA PHE A 101 6.84 15.15 0.03
C PHE A 101 5.46 15.73 0.34
N PRO A 102 5.07 16.87 -0.29
CA PRO A 102 3.74 17.44 -0.13
C PRO A 102 2.64 16.48 -0.58
N ILE A 103 1.47 16.61 0.04
CA ILE A 103 0.30 15.81 -0.29
C ILE A 103 -0.33 16.33 -1.59
N GLY A 104 -0.11 15.59 -2.69
CA GLY A 104 -0.79 15.79 -3.97
C GLY A 104 -0.31 16.98 -4.81
N GLY A 105 -0.45 16.85 -6.12
CA GLY A 105 -0.30 17.92 -7.09
C GLY A 105 1.13 18.38 -7.38
N GLU A 106 2.15 17.83 -6.74
CA GLU A 106 3.53 18.22 -7.01
C GLU A 106 4.07 17.50 -8.24
N VAL A 107 4.80 18.25 -9.07
CA VAL A 107 5.57 17.66 -10.16
C VAL A 107 6.87 17.08 -9.59
N LEU A 108 7.07 15.82 -9.84
CA LEU A 108 8.25 15.08 -9.44
C LEU A 108 9.19 14.91 -10.63
N GLN A 109 10.47 15.11 -10.40
CA GLN A 109 11.49 15.04 -11.40
C GLN A 109 12.57 14.02 -11.00
N SER A 110 13.03 13.26 -11.98
CA SER A 110 14.17 12.36 -11.84
C SER A 110 15.05 12.44 -13.08
N THR A 111 16.33 12.16 -12.93
CA THR A 111 17.25 12.05 -14.06
C THR A 111 17.59 10.58 -14.25
N ASN A 112 17.35 10.07 -15.45
CA ASN A 112 17.68 8.69 -15.77
C ASN A 112 19.18 8.50 -16.07
N SER A 113 19.59 7.25 -16.27
CA SER A 113 20.99 6.90 -16.55
C SER A 113 21.57 7.52 -17.83
N SER A 114 20.71 7.97 -18.75
CA SER A 114 21.10 8.65 -20.00
C SER A 114 21.19 10.17 -19.83
N GLY A 115 20.96 10.70 -18.63
CA GLY A 115 20.95 12.14 -18.35
C GLY A 115 19.65 12.85 -18.75
N THR A 116 18.61 12.11 -19.17
CA THR A 116 17.32 12.69 -19.53
C THR A 116 16.49 12.94 -18.29
N ILE A 117 15.87 14.10 -18.24
CA ILE A 117 14.94 14.47 -17.15
C ILE A 117 13.59 13.82 -17.42
N GLU A 118 13.11 13.06 -16.47
CA GLU A 118 11.79 12.43 -16.44
C GLU A 118 10.91 13.19 -15.44
N GLN A 119 9.64 13.38 -15.78
CA GLN A 119 8.68 14.07 -14.94
C GLN A 119 7.38 13.27 -14.84
N ILE A 120 6.74 13.35 -13.67
CA ILE A 120 5.39 12.86 -13.38
C ILE A 120 4.70 13.83 -12.41
N THR A 121 3.37 13.79 -12.40
CA THR A 121 2.59 14.52 -11.41
C THR A 121 2.16 13.58 -10.30
N GLY A 122 2.57 13.86 -9.07
CA GLY A 122 2.12 13.11 -7.89
C GLY A 122 0.68 13.48 -7.53
N VAL A 123 -0.19 12.46 -7.44
CA VAL A 123 -1.58 12.64 -7.00
C VAL A 123 -1.64 12.66 -5.47
N SER A 124 -0.91 11.77 -4.83
CA SER A 124 -0.81 11.68 -3.37
C SER A 124 0.59 11.27 -2.94
N ALA A 125 0.98 11.70 -1.74
CA ALA A 125 2.18 11.24 -1.06
C ALA A 125 1.76 10.83 0.35
N THR A 126 1.81 9.55 0.66
CA THR A 126 1.37 8.98 1.93
C THR A 126 2.45 8.07 2.52
N ARG A 127 2.30 7.71 3.77
CA ARG A 127 3.10 6.63 4.32
C ARG A 127 2.76 5.33 3.62
N GLU A 128 3.74 4.44 3.44
CA GLU A 128 3.58 3.20 2.68
C GLU A 128 2.41 2.34 3.20
N TYR A 129 2.27 2.22 4.53
CA TYR A 129 1.19 1.45 5.15
C TYR A 129 -0.21 2.07 5.00
N LEU A 130 -0.31 3.33 4.54
CA LEU A 130 -1.55 4.02 4.18
C LEU A 130 -1.77 4.08 2.66
N GLY A 131 -0.84 3.55 1.88
CA GLY A 131 -0.95 3.49 0.43
C GLY A 131 -2.08 2.55 -0.02
N ALA A 132 -2.62 2.79 -1.20
CA ALA A 132 -3.59 1.89 -1.81
C ALA A 132 -2.97 0.51 -2.02
N SER A 133 -3.70 -0.54 -1.65
CA SER A 133 -3.31 -1.92 -1.94
C SER A 133 -3.81 -2.38 -3.30
N HIS A 134 -4.98 -1.92 -3.70
CA HIS A 134 -5.60 -2.19 -4.99
C HIS A 134 -6.72 -1.18 -5.26
N TYR A 135 -7.17 -1.14 -6.49
CA TYR A 135 -8.34 -0.36 -6.90
C TYR A 135 -9.49 -1.29 -7.24
N ILE A 136 -10.71 -0.82 -7.04
CA ILE A 136 -11.92 -1.54 -7.40
C ILE A 136 -12.81 -0.68 -8.29
N ASP A 137 -13.54 -1.31 -9.20
CA ASP A 137 -14.59 -0.66 -9.99
C ASP A 137 -15.91 -0.52 -9.20
N GLY A 138 -16.95 0.04 -9.85
CA GLY A 138 -18.26 0.20 -9.22
C GLY A 138 -18.98 -1.13 -8.92
N SER A 139 -18.53 -2.26 -9.48
CA SER A 139 -19.02 -3.61 -9.18
C SER A 139 -18.27 -4.30 -8.04
N GLY A 140 -17.14 -3.72 -7.60
CA GLY A 140 -16.27 -4.28 -6.58
C GLY A 140 -15.19 -5.22 -7.12
N ALA A 141 -15.03 -5.34 -8.44
CA ALA A 141 -13.95 -6.10 -9.05
C ALA A 141 -12.63 -5.33 -8.96
N ILE A 142 -11.52 -6.05 -8.73
CA ILE A 142 -10.18 -5.47 -8.72
C ILE A 142 -9.82 -5.05 -10.15
N VAL A 143 -9.32 -3.81 -10.29
CA VAL A 143 -8.90 -3.23 -11.57
C VAL A 143 -7.53 -2.58 -11.45
N ASP A 144 -6.78 -2.60 -12.56
CA ASP A 144 -5.49 -1.93 -12.65
C ASP A 144 -5.67 -0.46 -13.06
N ILE A 145 -4.72 0.40 -12.69
CA ILE A 145 -4.60 1.72 -13.29
C ILE A 145 -4.01 1.56 -14.68
N ASP A 146 -4.87 1.60 -15.70
CA ASP A 146 -4.45 1.78 -17.08
C ASP A 146 -4.79 3.20 -17.53
N PRO A 147 -3.81 4.05 -17.84
CA PRO A 147 -4.06 5.41 -18.29
C PRO A 147 -4.77 5.47 -19.65
N GLN A 148 -4.77 4.40 -20.45
CA GLN A 148 -5.45 4.34 -21.74
C GLN A 148 -6.88 3.78 -21.66
N VAL A 149 -7.09 2.83 -20.76
CA VAL A 149 -8.38 2.15 -20.53
C VAL A 149 -8.87 2.39 -19.10
N GLY A 150 -8.15 3.20 -18.35
CA GLY A 150 -8.37 3.44 -16.94
C GLY A 150 -9.81 3.80 -16.64
N PRO A 151 -10.43 3.12 -15.68
CA PRO A 151 -11.78 3.43 -15.25
C PRO A 151 -11.75 4.82 -14.61
N GLY A 152 -12.37 5.77 -15.22
CA GLY A 152 -12.43 7.14 -14.76
C GLY A 152 -12.92 7.30 -13.32
N ALA A 153 -13.98 8.09 -13.13
CA ALA A 153 -14.53 8.41 -11.80
C ALA A 153 -15.14 7.22 -11.02
N LEU A 154 -15.16 6.02 -11.57
CA LEU A 154 -15.75 4.83 -10.96
C LEU A 154 -14.76 3.97 -10.16
N ILE A 155 -13.49 4.31 -10.14
CA ILE A 155 -12.49 3.61 -9.31
C ILE A 155 -12.58 4.09 -7.87
N THR A 156 -12.65 3.13 -6.96
CA THR A 156 -12.51 3.37 -5.52
C THR A 156 -11.21 2.77 -5.01
N GLU A 157 -10.45 3.58 -4.31
CA GLU A 157 -9.21 3.15 -3.66
C GLU A 157 -9.53 2.33 -2.41
N LYS A 158 -8.85 1.19 -2.25
CA LYS A 158 -8.84 0.39 -1.03
C LYS A 158 -7.48 0.51 -0.37
N THR A 159 -7.45 0.84 0.91
CA THR A 159 -6.23 0.84 1.73
C THR A 159 -5.94 -0.55 2.28
N HIS A 160 -4.68 -0.79 2.63
CA HIS A 160 -4.23 -2.04 3.26
C HIS A 160 -4.87 -2.27 4.62
#